data_48c84d951c6882494f3b632e5c5c42a7
#
_entry.id   48c84d951c6882494f3b632e5c5c42a7
#
_cell.length_a   1.000
_cell.length_b   1.000
_cell.length_c   1.000
_cell.angle_alpha   90.00
_cell.angle_beta   90.00
_cell.angle_gamma   90.00
#
_symmetry.space_group_name_H-M   'P 1'
#
loop_
_entity.id
_entity.type
_entity.pdbx_description
1 polymer ?
#
loop_
_entity_poly.entity_id
_entity_poly.type
_entity_poly.pdbx_seq_one_letter_code
_entity_poly.pdbx_strand_id
1 'polypeptide(L)'
;PSLDSSADMLHVDGAGFVFAGGPFHYFGAVPRQNAAAIDLRTGDLLPWNPGPNGWVRALDIAGGTVYIGGDFTTIGGQSRHYIAALDGVTGVVSSWNPSPNSPVNGLQVADDVVFFVGNFTSVTAGSRGRGAAMHVNGTAGAWNPAADAEIEALFVDGPRVYIGGTFDMVGGVARSKLAAVDSSLGTLATAF
;
A
#
# COMPACT_ATOMS: atom_id res chain seq x y z
N PRO A 1 -6.46 20.13 -16.73
CA PRO A 1 -5.11 19.62 -16.69
C PRO A 1 -5.12 18.08 -16.72
N SER A 2 -4.07 17.48 -17.27
CA SER A 2 -3.92 16.02 -17.40
C SER A 2 -2.58 15.59 -16.80
N LEU A 3 -2.45 14.32 -16.42
CA LEU A 3 -1.19 13.71 -16.07
C LEU A 3 -0.36 13.49 -17.34
N ASP A 4 0.98 13.51 -17.22
CA ASP A 4 1.91 13.19 -18.30
C ASP A 4 2.12 11.68 -18.48
N SER A 5 1.64 10.86 -17.54
CA SER A 5 1.62 9.40 -17.59
C SER A 5 0.39 8.84 -16.87
N SER A 6 0.28 7.52 -16.70
CA SER A 6 -0.87 6.88 -16.06
C SER A 6 -1.00 7.20 -14.57
N ALA A 7 -2.24 7.28 -14.08
CA ALA A 7 -2.57 7.08 -12.68
C ALA A 7 -3.04 5.63 -12.53
N ASP A 8 -2.28 4.81 -11.83
CA ASP A 8 -2.60 3.38 -11.71
C ASP A 8 -3.43 3.10 -10.46
N MET A 9 -3.33 3.98 -9.47
CA MET A 9 -4.10 3.92 -8.24
C MET A 9 -4.86 5.23 -8.02
N LEU A 10 -6.14 5.10 -7.68
CA LEU A 10 -7.01 6.20 -7.28
C LEU A 10 -7.75 5.79 -6.01
N HIS A 11 -7.77 6.65 -5.02
CA HIS A 11 -8.59 6.49 -3.82
C HIS A 11 -9.30 7.81 -3.48
N VAL A 12 -10.59 7.72 -3.17
CA VAL A 12 -11.41 8.87 -2.76
C VAL A 12 -11.57 8.84 -1.26
N ASP A 13 -11.18 9.90 -0.57
CA ASP A 13 -11.49 10.05 0.84
C ASP A 13 -12.96 10.44 1.06
N GLY A 14 -13.45 10.31 2.29
CA GLY A 14 -14.82 10.70 2.64
C GLY A 14 -15.07 12.22 2.60
N ALA A 15 -14.05 13.05 2.41
CA ALA A 15 -14.13 14.51 2.37
C ALA A 15 -14.23 15.09 0.93
N GLY A 16 -14.08 14.24 -0.09
CA GLY A 16 -14.19 14.61 -1.50
C GLY A 16 -12.87 14.96 -2.16
N PHE A 17 -11.77 14.39 -1.67
CA PHE A 17 -10.46 14.45 -2.32
C PHE A 17 -10.12 13.12 -2.99
N VAL A 18 -9.51 13.19 -4.17
CA VAL A 18 -8.92 12.03 -4.85
C VAL A 18 -7.42 12.06 -4.66
N PHE A 19 -6.88 10.98 -4.15
CA PHE A 19 -5.45 10.72 -4.14
C PHE A 19 -5.11 9.80 -5.30
N ALA A 20 -4.10 10.19 -6.07
CA ALA A 20 -3.63 9.46 -7.24
C ALA A 20 -2.18 9.01 -7.04
N GLY A 21 -1.89 7.79 -7.44
CA GLY A 21 -0.54 7.21 -7.49
C GLY A 21 -0.25 6.62 -8.86
N GLY A 22 1.01 6.64 -9.29
CA GLY A 22 1.41 6.09 -10.59
C GLY A 22 2.79 6.58 -11.03
N PRO A 23 3.23 6.28 -12.27
CA PRO A 23 4.53 6.69 -12.80
C PRO A 23 4.54 8.08 -13.45
N PHE A 24 3.67 8.99 -13.04
CA PHE A 24 3.61 10.35 -13.58
C PHE A 24 4.58 11.32 -12.89
N HIS A 25 4.94 12.41 -13.57
CA HIS A 25 5.84 13.43 -13.04
C HIS A 25 5.19 14.81 -13.02
N TYR A 26 4.12 15.01 -13.78
CA TYR A 26 3.42 16.28 -13.87
C TYR A 26 1.90 16.12 -13.84
N PHE A 27 1.23 17.10 -13.24
CA PHE A 27 -0.20 17.34 -13.40
C PHE A 27 -0.37 18.67 -14.16
N GLY A 28 -0.68 18.60 -15.45
CA GLY A 28 -0.58 19.75 -16.35
C GLY A 28 0.87 20.25 -16.40
N ALA A 29 1.08 21.52 -16.05
CA ALA A 29 2.42 22.13 -15.96
C ALA A 29 3.02 22.09 -14.53
N VAL A 30 2.30 21.52 -13.56
CA VAL A 30 2.73 21.51 -12.15
C VAL A 30 3.45 20.19 -11.83
N PRO A 31 4.69 20.24 -11.32
CA PRO A 31 5.42 19.04 -10.93
C PRO A 31 4.69 18.28 -9.82
N ARG A 32 4.46 16.99 -10.05
CA ARG A 32 3.88 16.02 -9.10
C ARG A 32 4.49 14.66 -9.36
N GLN A 33 5.49 14.31 -8.59
CA GLN A 33 6.23 13.07 -8.81
C GLN A 33 5.49 11.89 -8.17
N ASN A 34 4.96 11.00 -9.00
CA ASN A 34 4.35 9.72 -8.67
C ASN A 34 3.14 9.75 -7.70
N ALA A 35 2.80 10.91 -7.13
CA ALA A 35 1.66 11.06 -6.25
C ALA A 35 1.07 12.49 -6.31
N ALA A 36 -0.24 12.60 -6.28
CA ALA A 36 -0.97 13.87 -6.28
C ALA A 36 -2.33 13.74 -5.56
N ALA A 37 -2.89 14.86 -5.11
CA ALA A 37 -4.24 14.94 -4.61
C ALA A 37 -5.04 16.04 -5.31
N ILE A 38 -6.33 15.79 -5.55
CA ILE A 38 -7.22 16.62 -6.35
C ILE A 38 -8.54 16.80 -5.58
N ASP A 39 -9.07 18.02 -5.54
CA ASP A 39 -10.44 18.29 -5.06
C ASP A 39 -11.44 17.81 -6.14
N LEU A 40 -12.26 16.82 -5.81
CA LEU A 40 -13.25 16.25 -6.74
C LEU A 40 -14.32 17.25 -7.17
N ARG A 41 -14.62 18.23 -6.33
CA ARG A 41 -15.68 19.20 -6.57
C ARG A 41 -15.26 20.28 -7.57
N THR A 42 -13.99 20.70 -7.52
CA THR A 42 -13.46 21.79 -8.37
C THR A 42 -12.55 21.28 -9.49
N GLY A 43 -11.97 20.09 -9.34
CA GLY A 43 -10.92 19.57 -10.22
C GLY A 43 -9.54 20.19 -9.95
N ASP A 44 -9.40 20.98 -8.89
CA ASP A 44 -8.17 21.67 -8.57
C ASP A 44 -7.15 20.72 -7.95
N LEU A 45 -5.88 20.90 -8.34
CA LEU A 45 -4.74 20.21 -7.76
C LEU A 45 -4.46 20.77 -6.36
N LEU A 46 -4.43 19.88 -5.36
CA LEU A 46 -4.14 20.26 -3.99
C LEU A 46 -2.63 20.49 -3.75
N PRO A 47 -2.25 21.23 -2.69
CA PRO A 47 -0.84 21.42 -2.32
C PRO A 47 -0.13 20.12 -1.92
N TRP A 48 -0.87 19.06 -1.62
CA TRP A 48 -0.33 17.75 -1.23
C TRP A 48 0.64 17.21 -2.29
N ASN A 49 1.93 17.13 -1.94
CA ASN A 49 3.02 16.78 -2.85
C ASN A 49 4.16 16.06 -2.11
N PRO A 50 3.99 14.80 -1.78
CA PRO A 50 4.99 14.04 -1.03
C PRO A 50 6.21 13.65 -1.87
N GLY A 51 6.10 13.61 -3.20
CA GLY A 51 7.20 13.39 -4.14
C GLY A 51 7.98 12.09 -3.90
N PRO A 52 7.35 10.90 -3.91
CA PRO A 52 8.11 9.65 -3.87
C PRO A 52 9.03 9.53 -5.07
N ASN A 53 10.27 9.03 -4.86
CA ASN A 53 11.27 8.87 -5.92
C ASN A 53 11.05 7.65 -6.82
N GLY A 54 10.00 6.88 -6.61
CA GLY A 54 9.63 5.70 -7.39
C GLY A 54 8.12 5.53 -7.49
N TRP A 55 7.72 4.63 -8.35
CA TRP A 55 6.33 4.37 -8.71
C TRP A 55 5.46 3.99 -7.49
N VAL A 56 4.29 4.62 -7.35
CA VAL A 56 3.26 4.26 -6.38
C VAL A 56 2.33 3.23 -7.00
N ARG A 57 2.30 2.02 -6.41
CA ARG A 57 1.52 0.87 -6.87
C ARG A 57 0.27 0.61 -6.05
N ALA A 58 0.24 1.10 -4.82
CA ALA A 58 -0.86 0.88 -3.90
C ALA A 58 -1.10 2.12 -3.04
N LEU A 59 -2.36 2.40 -2.75
CA LEU A 59 -2.79 3.54 -1.94
C LEU A 59 -4.09 3.21 -1.23
N ASP A 60 -4.17 3.56 0.06
CA ASP A 60 -5.41 3.51 0.85
C ASP A 60 -5.41 4.61 1.91
N ILE A 61 -6.59 4.95 2.44
CA ILE A 61 -6.77 6.07 3.36
C ILE A 61 -7.59 5.63 4.58
N ALA A 62 -7.08 5.95 5.75
CA ALA A 62 -7.82 5.76 6.99
C ALA A 62 -7.50 6.88 8.00
N GLY A 63 -8.53 7.40 8.67
CA GLY A 63 -8.38 8.40 9.73
C GLY A 63 -7.59 9.65 9.33
N GLY A 64 -7.71 10.10 8.05
CA GLY A 64 -6.97 11.25 7.52
C GLY A 64 -5.49 10.96 7.21
N THR A 65 -5.05 9.71 7.34
CA THR A 65 -3.70 9.25 6.96
C THR A 65 -3.78 8.54 5.61
N VAL A 66 -2.90 8.92 4.68
CA VAL A 66 -2.71 8.26 3.38
C VAL A 66 -1.57 7.26 3.50
N TYR A 67 -1.84 6.00 3.26
CA TYR A 67 -0.85 4.93 3.18
C TYR A 67 -0.53 4.67 1.72
N ILE A 68 0.75 4.63 1.37
CA ILE A 68 1.19 4.36 0.00
C ILE A 68 2.26 3.27 -0.03
N GLY A 69 2.17 2.40 -1.03
CA GLY A 69 3.14 1.34 -1.31
C GLY A 69 3.66 1.44 -2.75
N GLY A 70 4.85 0.91 -3.04
CA GLY A 70 5.41 0.93 -4.39
C GLY A 70 6.90 0.65 -4.46
N ASP A 71 7.57 1.24 -5.47
CA ASP A 71 9.00 1.02 -5.76
C ASP A 71 9.93 2.09 -5.14
N PHE A 72 9.37 3.09 -4.48
CA PHE A 72 10.15 4.20 -3.94
C PHE A 72 11.03 3.80 -2.74
N THR A 73 12.13 4.53 -2.58
CA THR A 73 13.05 4.40 -1.44
C THR A 73 13.14 5.68 -0.61
N THR A 74 12.62 6.79 -1.16
CA THR A 74 12.50 8.07 -0.46
C THR A 74 11.16 8.73 -0.77
N ILE A 75 10.61 9.44 0.20
CA ILE A 75 9.38 10.22 0.08
C ILE A 75 9.39 11.38 1.08
N GLY A 76 8.93 12.56 0.67
CA GLY A 76 8.96 13.76 1.53
C GLY A 76 10.36 14.11 2.03
N GLY A 77 11.41 13.79 1.26
CA GLY A 77 12.81 13.96 1.66
C GLY A 77 13.31 12.99 2.73
N GLN A 78 12.49 11.99 3.13
CA GLN A 78 12.85 10.98 4.13
C GLN A 78 13.08 9.61 3.49
N SER A 79 14.01 8.81 4.04
CA SER A 79 14.18 7.42 3.68
C SER A 79 12.97 6.61 4.15
N ARG A 80 12.22 6.04 3.21
CA ARG A 80 11.09 5.14 3.41
C ARG A 80 11.10 4.10 2.30
N HIS A 81 11.37 2.85 2.63
CA HIS A 81 11.49 1.81 1.64
C HIS A 81 10.13 1.19 1.36
N TYR A 82 9.64 1.41 0.14
CA TYR A 82 8.51 0.70 -0.48
C TYR A 82 7.13 0.92 0.15
N ILE A 83 7.06 1.55 1.33
CA ILE A 83 5.80 1.87 2.01
C ILE A 83 5.98 3.06 2.95
N ALA A 84 4.94 3.91 3.03
CA ALA A 84 4.92 5.05 3.93
C ALA A 84 3.49 5.41 4.35
N ALA A 85 3.36 6.11 5.48
CA ALA A 85 2.14 6.76 5.91
C ALA A 85 2.36 8.27 5.95
N LEU A 86 1.41 9.04 5.43
CA LEU A 86 1.46 10.48 5.29
C LEU A 86 0.21 11.14 5.83
N ASP A 87 0.35 12.33 6.36
CA ASP A 87 -0.80 13.18 6.65
C ASP A 87 -1.55 13.54 5.34
N GLY A 88 -2.85 13.30 5.29
CA GLY A 88 -3.65 13.46 4.08
C GLY A 88 -3.87 14.93 3.67
N VAL A 89 -3.64 15.88 4.56
CA VAL A 89 -3.78 17.31 4.27
C VAL A 89 -2.45 17.93 3.86
N THR A 90 -1.40 17.66 4.63
CA THR A 90 -0.10 18.32 4.49
C THR A 90 0.91 17.53 3.65
N GLY A 91 0.73 16.22 3.50
CA GLY A 91 1.70 15.33 2.85
C GLY A 91 2.94 15.03 3.70
N VAL A 92 2.93 15.43 4.98
CA VAL A 92 4.06 15.16 5.89
C VAL A 92 4.14 13.67 6.20
N VAL A 93 5.35 13.11 6.03
CA VAL A 93 5.61 11.69 6.29
C VAL A 93 5.64 11.41 7.78
N SER A 94 4.89 10.43 8.23
CA SER A 94 4.82 10.02 9.63
C SER A 94 6.04 9.17 10.05
N SER A 95 6.15 8.88 11.35
CA SER A 95 7.15 7.94 11.88
C SER A 95 6.84 6.47 11.60
N TRP A 96 5.64 6.14 11.14
CA TRP A 96 5.24 4.79 10.78
C TRP A 96 6.12 4.24 9.63
N ASN A 97 6.85 3.14 9.89
CA ASN A 97 7.87 2.66 8.97
C ASN A 97 8.10 1.14 9.08
N PRO A 98 7.33 0.31 8.39
CA PRO A 98 7.55 -1.14 8.34
C PRO A 98 8.82 -1.56 7.60
N SER A 99 9.33 -0.73 6.69
CA SER A 99 10.57 -0.93 5.94
C SER A 99 10.72 -2.35 5.35
N PRO A 100 9.86 -2.78 4.43
CA PRO A 100 10.05 -4.02 3.70
C PRO A 100 11.35 -3.98 2.88
N ASN A 101 11.92 -5.16 2.56
CA ASN A 101 13.16 -5.27 1.79
C ASN A 101 12.95 -5.32 0.26
N SER A 102 11.72 -5.21 -0.22
CA SER A 102 11.35 -5.22 -1.65
C SER A 102 10.00 -4.54 -1.86
N PRO A 103 9.62 -4.19 -3.11
CA PRO A 103 8.41 -3.45 -3.42
C PRO A 103 7.12 -3.99 -2.83
N VAL A 104 6.23 -3.06 -2.50
CA VAL A 104 4.84 -3.32 -2.08
C VAL A 104 3.93 -3.10 -3.28
N ASN A 105 3.18 -4.15 -3.66
CA ASN A 105 2.26 -4.13 -4.81
C ASN A 105 0.83 -3.81 -4.43
N GLY A 106 0.42 -4.19 -3.23
CA GLY A 106 -0.94 -3.96 -2.73
C GLY A 106 -0.94 -3.62 -1.25
N LEU A 107 -1.86 -2.77 -0.84
CA LEU A 107 -2.14 -2.48 0.57
C LEU A 107 -3.62 -2.16 0.77
N GLN A 108 -4.12 -2.43 1.98
CA GLN A 108 -5.45 -2.05 2.43
C GLN A 108 -5.45 -1.85 3.94
N VAL A 109 -6.18 -0.83 4.39
CA VAL A 109 -6.39 -0.57 5.81
C VAL A 109 -7.76 -1.11 6.22
N ALA A 110 -7.79 -1.92 7.27
CA ALA A 110 -9.01 -2.42 7.87
C ALA A 110 -8.83 -2.52 9.39
N ASP A 111 -9.79 -2.06 10.17
CA ASP A 111 -9.82 -2.14 11.64
C ASP A 111 -8.48 -1.69 12.30
N ASP A 112 -7.96 -0.53 11.92
CA ASP A 112 -6.69 0.03 12.40
C ASP A 112 -5.44 -0.82 12.08
N VAL A 113 -5.55 -1.74 11.12
CA VAL A 113 -4.46 -2.57 10.62
C VAL A 113 -4.22 -2.27 9.14
N VAL A 114 -2.97 -2.00 8.79
CA VAL A 114 -2.50 -1.90 7.40
C VAL A 114 -2.00 -3.26 6.97
N PHE A 115 -2.71 -3.92 6.07
CA PHE A 115 -2.27 -5.13 5.39
C PHE A 115 -1.53 -4.72 4.12
N PHE A 116 -0.38 -5.32 3.86
CA PHE A 116 0.38 -5.04 2.65
C PHE A 116 1.09 -6.29 2.13
N VAL A 117 1.16 -6.37 0.80
CA VAL A 117 1.70 -7.53 0.07
C VAL A 117 2.65 -7.08 -1.05
N GLY A 118 3.49 -7.99 -1.50
CA GLY A 118 4.45 -7.69 -2.56
C GLY A 118 5.47 -8.80 -2.78
N ASN A 119 6.69 -8.39 -3.17
CA ASN A 119 7.79 -9.33 -3.39
C ASN A 119 8.82 -9.35 -2.24
N PHE A 120 8.49 -8.75 -1.10
CA PHE A 120 9.38 -8.70 0.06
C PHE A 120 9.38 -10.01 0.85
N THR A 121 10.50 -10.26 1.52
CA THR A 121 10.70 -11.43 2.39
C THR A 121 10.94 -11.04 3.85
N SER A 122 11.07 -9.75 4.13
CA SER A 122 11.23 -9.24 5.49
C SER A 122 10.70 -7.82 5.63
N VAL A 123 10.34 -7.47 6.85
CA VAL A 123 10.02 -6.12 7.33
C VAL A 123 10.83 -5.84 8.60
N THR A 124 10.77 -4.64 9.15
CA THR A 124 11.46 -4.29 10.41
C THR A 124 11.19 -5.31 11.54
N ALA A 125 9.99 -5.89 11.58
CA ALA A 125 9.58 -6.87 12.60
C ALA A 125 10.07 -8.32 12.34
N GLY A 126 10.82 -8.57 11.26
CA GLY A 126 11.37 -9.89 10.93
C GLY A 126 10.90 -10.45 9.59
N SER A 127 11.17 -11.76 9.38
CA SER A 127 10.82 -12.45 8.13
C SER A 127 9.33 -12.51 7.87
N ARG A 128 8.94 -12.32 6.59
CA ARG A 128 7.56 -12.37 6.11
C ARG A 128 7.51 -13.03 4.73
N GLY A 129 6.54 -13.93 4.53
CA GLY A 129 6.31 -14.57 3.22
C GLY A 129 5.40 -13.74 2.32
N ARG A 130 5.93 -12.67 1.73
CA ARG A 130 5.27 -11.82 0.72
C ARG A 130 4.08 -10.98 1.23
N GLY A 131 3.72 -11.11 2.51
CA GLY A 131 2.66 -10.34 3.13
C GLY A 131 2.95 -10.03 4.59
N ALA A 132 2.53 -8.87 5.06
CA ALA A 132 2.66 -8.43 6.43
C ALA A 132 1.50 -7.51 6.82
N ALA A 133 1.29 -7.37 8.13
CA ALA A 133 0.40 -6.38 8.68
C ALA A 133 1.10 -5.56 9.76
N MET A 134 0.74 -4.29 9.84
CA MET A 134 1.19 -3.38 10.89
C MET A 134 0.03 -2.49 11.33
N HIS A 135 -0.16 -2.37 12.62
CA HIS A 135 -1.17 -1.45 13.14
C HIS A 135 -0.84 0.01 12.80
N VAL A 136 -1.86 0.84 12.70
CA VAL A 136 -1.70 2.28 12.42
C VAL A 136 -0.85 3.01 13.48
N ASN A 137 -0.76 2.48 14.69
CA ASN A 137 0.12 2.99 15.76
C ASN A 137 1.59 2.54 15.63
N GLY A 138 1.93 1.75 14.60
CA GLY A 138 3.30 1.26 14.33
C GLY A 138 3.66 -0.06 15.01
N THR A 139 2.75 -0.72 15.73
CA THR A 139 3.02 -2.05 16.28
C THR A 139 2.89 -3.11 15.18
N ALA A 140 3.81 -4.08 15.17
CA ALA A 140 3.79 -5.16 14.19
C ALA A 140 2.63 -6.12 14.43
N GLY A 141 1.88 -6.43 13.38
CA GLY A 141 0.88 -7.50 13.39
C GLY A 141 1.52 -8.87 13.18
N ALA A 142 0.80 -9.91 13.60
CA ALA A 142 1.23 -11.30 13.43
C ALA A 142 0.96 -11.85 12.02
N TRP A 143 0.13 -11.19 11.24
CA TRP A 143 -0.30 -11.65 9.92
C TRP A 143 0.87 -11.91 8.96
N ASN A 144 0.94 -13.14 8.45
CA ASN A 144 1.97 -13.61 7.55
C ASN A 144 1.44 -14.79 6.73
N PRO A 145 0.99 -14.60 5.50
CA PRO A 145 0.44 -15.68 4.67
C PRO A 145 1.48 -16.73 4.26
N ALA A 146 2.77 -16.41 4.41
CA ALA A 146 3.88 -17.31 4.06
C ALA A 146 3.75 -17.89 2.65
N ALA A 147 3.45 -17.03 1.67
CA ALA A 147 3.44 -17.40 0.26
C ALA A 147 4.87 -17.61 -0.25
N ASP A 148 5.05 -18.59 -1.13
CA ASP A 148 6.36 -18.95 -1.70
C ASP A 148 6.82 -18.01 -2.81
N ALA A 149 5.88 -17.31 -3.48
CA ALA A 149 6.17 -16.32 -4.51
C ALA A 149 5.35 -15.05 -4.32
N GLU A 150 5.52 -14.08 -5.22
CA GLU A 150 4.98 -12.73 -5.15
C GLU A 150 3.46 -12.71 -4.99
N ILE A 151 2.98 -11.85 -4.09
CA ILE A 151 1.57 -11.48 -3.98
C ILE A 151 1.41 -10.11 -4.65
N GLU A 152 0.53 -10.04 -5.65
CA GLU A 152 0.31 -8.85 -6.47
C GLU A 152 -0.86 -8.00 -5.98
N ALA A 153 -1.88 -8.65 -5.39
CA ALA A 153 -3.09 -8.00 -4.92
C ALA A 153 -3.60 -8.62 -3.63
N LEU A 154 -4.32 -7.81 -2.85
CA LEU A 154 -5.06 -8.25 -1.67
C LEU A 154 -6.42 -7.57 -1.58
N PHE A 155 -7.35 -8.21 -0.90
CA PHE A 155 -8.64 -7.64 -0.51
C PHE A 155 -9.02 -8.15 0.89
N VAL A 156 -9.27 -7.23 1.81
CA VAL A 156 -9.67 -7.56 3.19
C VAL A 156 -11.18 -7.48 3.30
N ASP A 157 -11.81 -8.55 3.78
CA ASP A 157 -13.25 -8.64 4.03
C ASP A 157 -13.48 -9.29 5.40
N GLY A 158 -13.64 -8.47 6.41
CA GLY A 158 -13.81 -8.88 7.80
C GLY A 158 -12.71 -9.84 8.27
N PRO A 159 -13.04 -11.09 8.65
CA PRO A 159 -12.06 -12.03 9.18
C PRO A 159 -11.18 -12.68 8.09
N ARG A 160 -11.34 -12.31 6.82
CA ARG A 160 -10.61 -12.89 5.68
C ARG A 160 -9.81 -11.86 4.92
N VAL A 161 -8.66 -12.31 4.41
CA VAL A 161 -7.86 -11.59 3.42
C VAL A 161 -7.75 -12.50 2.20
N TYR A 162 -8.21 -12.03 1.06
CA TYR A 162 -8.01 -12.67 -0.24
C TYR A 162 -6.70 -12.16 -0.82
N ILE A 163 -5.86 -13.07 -1.31
CA ILE A 163 -4.57 -12.74 -1.91
C ILE A 163 -4.46 -13.38 -3.29
N GLY A 164 -3.97 -12.62 -4.26
CA GLY A 164 -3.73 -13.06 -5.63
C GLY A 164 -2.29 -12.74 -6.06
N GLY A 165 -1.68 -13.63 -6.89
CA GLY A 165 -0.32 -13.42 -7.35
C GLY A 165 0.26 -14.62 -8.10
N THR A 166 1.58 -14.73 -8.08
CA THR A 166 2.31 -15.78 -8.82
C THR A 166 2.64 -17.02 -7.98
N PHE A 167 2.29 -17.03 -6.69
CA PHE A 167 2.57 -18.11 -5.75
C PHE A 167 1.87 -19.44 -6.11
N ASP A 168 2.46 -20.55 -5.69
CA ASP A 168 1.89 -21.90 -5.79
C ASP A 168 1.59 -22.51 -4.43
N MET A 169 2.15 -21.92 -3.34
CA MET A 169 1.95 -22.38 -1.98
C MET A 169 1.67 -21.20 -1.03
N VAL A 170 0.80 -21.44 -0.05
CA VAL A 170 0.51 -20.52 1.06
C VAL A 170 0.60 -21.32 2.37
N GLY A 171 1.45 -20.87 3.31
CA GLY A 171 1.66 -21.56 4.57
C GLY A 171 2.14 -23.02 4.44
N GLY A 172 2.86 -23.35 3.36
CA GLY A 172 3.32 -24.70 3.05
C GLY A 172 2.24 -25.61 2.44
N VAL A 173 1.05 -25.10 2.14
CA VAL A 173 -0.05 -25.85 1.51
C VAL A 173 -0.24 -25.39 0.07
N ALA A 174 -0.43 -26.32 -0.87
CA ALA A 174 -0.66 -26.02 -2.28
C ALA A 174 -1.92 -25.16 -2.48
N ARG A 175 -1.73 -23.97 -3.00
CA ARG A 175 -2.74 -22.97 -3.36
C ARG A 175 -2.18 -22.07 -4.44
N SER A 176 -2.52 -22.34 -5.70
CA SER A 176 -1.94 -21.59 -6.82
C SER A 176 -2.73 -20.33 -7.12
N LYS A 177 -2.05 -19.19 -7.15
CA LYS A 177 -2.47 -17.88 -7.70
C LYS A 177 -3.56 -17.15 -6.94
N LEU A 178 -4.42 -17.83 -6.21
CA LEU A 178 -5.50 -17.23 -5.41
C LEU A 178 -5.71 -18.02 -4.12
N ALA A 179 -5.77 -17.32 -3.00
CA ALA A 179 -6.05 -17.92 -1.69
C ALA A 179 -6.89 -16.97 -0.82
N ALA A 180 -7.63 -17.56 0.12
CA ALA A 180 -8.21 -16.86 1.25
C ALA A 180 -7.48 -17.30 2.53
N VAL A 181 -7.05 -16.33 3.32
CA VAL A 181 -6.37 -16.54 4.61
C VAL A 181 -7.12 -15.78 5.71
N ASP A 182 -6.97 -16.16 6.95
CA ASP A 182 -7.54 -15.40 8.07
C ASP A 182 -6.80 -14.06 8.26
N SER A 183 -7.50 -13.04 8.73
CA SER A 183 -6.95 -11.69 8.90
C SER A 183 -6.07 -11.54 10.16
N SER A 184 -6.05 -12.52 11.07
CA SER A 184 -5.29 -12.46 12.31
C SER A 184 -3.85 -12.97 12.15
N LEU A 185 -3.67 -14.15 11.57
CA LEU A 185 -2.37 -14.81 11.42
C LEU A 185 -1.93 -15.03 9.97
N GLY A 186 -2.86 -15.01 9.01
CA GLY A 186 -2.60 -15.31 7.61
C GLY A 186 -2.61 -16.80 7.29
N THR A 187 -3.18 -17.63 8.16
CA THR A 187 -3.35 -19.07 7.89
C THR A 187 -4.48 -19.31 6.89
N LEU A 188 -4.38 -20.37 6.08
CA LEU A 188 -5.40 -20.70 5.08
C LEU A 188 -6.79 -20.84 5.73
N ALA A 189 -7.78 -20.20 5.13
CA ALA A 189 -9.18 -20.38 5.51
C ALA A 189 -9.65 -21.79 5.16
N THR A 190 -10.39 -22.43 6.08
CA THR A 190 -10.82 -23.83 5.95
C THR A 190 -11.89 -24.07 4.89
N ALA A 191 -12.50 -23.00 4.36
CA ALA A 191 -13.55 -23.07 3.33
C ALA A 191 -13.29 -21.99 2.26
N PHE A 192 -12.53 -22.39 1.22
CA PHE A 192 -12.34 -21.60 -0.02
C PHE A 192 -11.84 -22.52 -1.14
#